data_63a384cf4d692320edb9adfaddc9928e
#
_entry.id   63a384cf4d692320edb9adfaddc9928e
#
_cell.length_a   1.000
_cell.length_b   1.000
_cell.length_c   1.000
_cell.angle_alpha   90.00
_cell.angle_beta   90.00
_cell.angle_gamma   90.00
#
_symmetry.space_group_name_H-M   'P 1'
#
loop_
_entity.id
_entity.type
_entity.pdbx_description
1 polymer ?
#
loop_
_entity_poly.entity_id
_entity_poly.type
_entity_poly.pdbx_seq_one_letter_code
_entity_poly.pdbx_strand_id
1 'polypeptide(L)'
;MKKLQGLSILAASVLAITGCMGTKQVSQNISNQGTIAAEDIYFPELNKAWQKDGQFPNSENLSKIKPGIAKDELYQLIGRPHFSEAQHAREWDYIMKFYQPDNSVKICQYKVIFDTDFKGQEFYWKPADCPPQRAVAAPAPAPVVAVAPAPIKERINLGADALFEFDKWQPGSMLLEGKAELDELAVKLRQYQDLGETRIVITGHTDRKGDDMYNMNLSQLRAQTVRAYLVNQGVDPASILAVGAGKSQPVKECSTNLPRQQEIDCLQPNRRVSLDITVIK
;
A
#
# COMPACT_ATOMS: atom_id res chain seq x y z
N MET A 1 -81.58 -45.01 7.80
CA MET A 1 -80.24 -45.46 7.44
C MET A 1 -79.64 -44.45 6.47
N LYS A 2 -78.88 -43.45 6.95
CA LYS A 2 -78.17 -42.51 6.12
C LYS A 2 -76.73 -42.52 6.63
N LYS A 3 -75.82 -42.96 5.76
CA LYS A 3 -74.39 -42.97 6.01
C LYS A 3 -73.85 -41.54 5.81
N LEU A 4 -73.25 -40.97 6.84
CA LEU A 4 -72.40 -39.77 6.71
C LEU A 4 -71.00 -40.20 6.27
N GLN A 5 -70.57 -39.71 5.15
CA GLN A 5 -69.18 -39.81 4.70
C GLN A 5 -68.42 -38.60 5.28
N GLY A 6 -67.41 -38.89 6.10
CA GLY A 6 -66.51 -37.92 6.65
C GLY A 6 -65.44 -37.52 5.60
N LEU A 7 -65.35 -36.26 5.31
CA LEU A 7 -64.30 -35.62 4.38
C LEU A 7 -63.12 -35.27 5.26
N SER A 8 -62.01 -36.01 5.14
CA SER A 8 -60.76 -35.73 5.79
C SER A 8 -60.03 -34.69 4.96
N ILE A 9 -59.91 -33.47 5.50
CA ILE A 9 -59.06 -32.40 4.93
C ILE A 9 -57.64 -32.63 5.41
N LEU A 10 -56.76 -33.06 4.51
CA LEU A 10 -55.29 -33.03 4.72
C LEU A 10 -54.83 -31.59 4.59
N ALA A 11 -54.46 -30.99 5.72
CA ALA A 11 -53.74 -29.72 5.72
C ALA A 11 -52.26 -29.97 5.35
N ALA A 12 -51.85 -29.64 4.14
CA ALA A 12 -50.45 -29.64 3.73
C ALA A 12 -49.75 -28.40 4.34
N SER A 13 -48.98 -28.62 5.39
CA SER A 13 -48.11 -27.60 5.97
C SER A 13 -46.94 -27.34 5.02
N VAL A 14 -46.99 -26.26 4.26
CA VAL A 14 -45.83 -25.74 3.53
C VAL A 14 -44.87 -25.14 4.55
N LEU A 15 -43.81 -25.87 4.92
CA LEU A 15 -42.65 -25.31 5.61
C LEU A 15 -41.94 -24.37 4.62
N ALA A 16 -42.14 -23.06 4.75
CA ALA A 16 -41.32 -22.08 4.15
C ALA A 16 -39.93 -22.15 4.83
N ILE A 17 -38.98 -22.80 4.17
CA ILE A 17 -37.58 -22.75 4.53
C ILE A 17 -37.10 -21.34 4.13
N THR A 18 -37.22 -20.36 5.04
CA THR A 18 -36.51 -19.12 4.96
C THR A 18 -35.02 -19.41 5.19
N GLY A 19 -34.35 -19.88 4.14
CA GLY A 19 -32.91 -19.89 4.12
C GLY A 19 -32.44 -18.44 4.33
N CYS A 20 -31.75 -18.18 5.43
CA CYS A 20 -30.94 -16.99 5.56
C CYS A 20 -29.91 -17.03 4.42
N MET A 21 -30.25 -16.50 3.26
CA MET A 21 -29.27 -16.06 2.27
C MET A 21 -28.54 -14.87 2.90
N GLY A 22 -27.43 -15.15 3.55
CA GLY A 22 -26.46 -14.11 3.86
C GLY A 22 -26.19 -13.40 2.54
N THR A 23 -26.60 -12.12 2.44
CA THR A 23 -26.32 -11.29 1.28
C THR A 23 -24.83 -11.32 1.04
N LYS A 24 -24.39 -11.95 -0.05
CA LYS A 24 -23.00 -11.89 -0.47
C LYS A 24 -22.66 -10.42 -0.67
N GLN A 25 -21.81 -9.89 0.18
CA GLN A 25 -21.35 -8.50 0.14
C GLN A 25 -20.23 -8.37 -0.92
N VAL A 26 -20.57 -8.65 -2.16
CA VAL A 26 -19.70 -8.59 -3.35
C VAL A 26 -20.45 -7.95 -4.52
N SER A 27 -19.73 -7.40 -5.47
CA SER A 27 -20.29 -6.87 -6.70
C SER A 27 -21.07 -7.95 -7.48
N GLN A 28 -22.09 -7.53 -8.19
CA GLN A 28 -22.99 -8.43 -8.94
C GLN A 28 -22.77 -8.30 -10.45
N ASN A 29 -23.25 -9.25 -11.21
CA ASN A 29 -23.31 -9.20 -12.68
C ASN A 29 -21.97 -8.91 -13.38
N ILE A 30 -20.84 -9.34 -12.82
CA ILE A 30 -19.54 -9.22 -13.49
C ILE A 30 -19.56 -10.07 -14.77
N SER A 31 -19.37 -9.44 -15.92
CA SER A 31 -19.35 -10.13 -17.22
C SER A 31 -18.16 -11.08 -17.37
N ASN A 32 -18.20 -11.97 -18.35
CA ASN A 32 -17.08 -12.87 -18.64
C ASN A 32 -15.80 -12.11 -19.03
N GLN A 33 -15.95 -10.91 -19.60
CA GLN A 33 -14.85 -10.02 -20.00
C GLN A 33 -14.31 -9.17 -18.84
N GLY A 34 -14.90 -9.28 -17.63
CA GLY A 34 -14.46 -8.48 -16.48
C GLY A 34 -14.97 -7.04 -16.51
N THR A 35 -16.13 -6.81 -17.11
CA THR A 35 -16.83 -5.51 -17.08
C THR A 35 -18.01 -5.57 -16.12
N ILE A 36 -18.42 -4.41 -15.56
CA ILE A 36 -19.50 -4.31 -14.58
C ILE A 36 -20.24 -2.98 -14.72
N ALA A 37 -21.57 -2.98 -14.55
CA ALA A 37 -22.35 -1.75 -14.48
C ALA A 37 -22.10 -1.01 -13.15
N ALA A 38 -22.13 0.31 -13.17
CA ALA A 38 -21.82 1.13 -11.99
C ALA A 38 -22.72 0.82 -10.78
N GLU A 39 -23.99 0.52 -11.03
CA GLU A 39 -24.98 0.14 -10.01
C GLU A 39 -24.73 -1.22 -9.36
N ASP A 40 -23.98 -2.09 -10.03
CA ASP A 40 -23.65 -3.43 -9.54
C ASP A 40 -22.35 -3.47 -8.72
N ILE A 41 -21.60 -2.35 -8.67
CA ILE A 41 -20.35 -2.25 -7.94
C ILE A 41 -20.62 -2.13 -6.44
N TYR A 42 -20.13 -3.09 -5.67
CA TYR A 42 -20.20 -3.06 -4.21
C TYR A 42 -18.82 -2.88 -3.60
N PHE A 43 -18.65 -1.85 -2.77
CA PHE A 43 -17.45 -1.69 -1.93
C PHE A 43 -17.75 -2.14 -0.51
N PRO A 44 -17.01 -3.12 0.03
CA PRO A 44 -17.26 -3.61 1.38
C PRO A 44 -16.96 -2.55 2.45
N GLU A 45 -17.62 -2.66 3.60
CA GLU A 45 -17.35 -1.78 4.74
C GLU A 45 -15.92 -1.98 5.24
N LEU A 46 -15.21 -0.90 5.54
CA LEU A 46 -13.79 -0.93 5.96
C LEU A 46 -13.53 -1.83 7.18
N ASN A 47 -14.49 -1.90 8.11
CA ASN A 47 -14.41 -2.74 9.31
C ASN A 47 -14.46 -4.24 9.03
N LYS A 48 -14.86 -4.66 7.82
CA LYS A 48 -14.93 -6.06 7.37
C LYS A 48 -13.60 -6.55 6.79
N ALA A 49 -12.64 -5.66 6.60
CA ALA A 49 -11.32 -6.05 6.14
C ALA A 49 -10.62 -6.94 7.17
N TRP A 50 -9.96 -7.99 6.71
CA TRP A 50 -9.10 -8.81 7.55
C TRP A 50 -7.79 -8.08 7.89
N GLN A 51 -7.32 -7.20 7.00
CA GLN A 51 -6.20 -6.26 7.23
C GLN A 51 -6.76 -4.84 7.28
N LYS A 52 -7.20 -4.40 8.47
CA LYS A 52 -7.90 -3.13 8.68
C LYS A 52 -7.02 -1.91 8.50
N ASP A 53 -5.72 -2.05 8.74
CA ASP A 53 -4.78 -0.93 8.64
C ASP A 53 -4.59 -0.43 7.21
N GLY A 54 -4.97 -1.23 6.20
CA GLY A 54 -4.74 -0.87 4.81
C GLY A 54 -3.24 -0.69 4.50
N GLN A 55 -2.93 -0.01 3.39
CA GLN A 55 -1.55 0.22 2.97
C GLN A 55 -1.37 1.57 2.29
N PHE A 56 -0.12 2.05 2.27
CA PHE A 56 0.30 3.19 1.46
C PHE A 56 0.90 2.66 0.15
N PRO A 57 0.20 2.77 -0.98
CA PRO A 57 0.70 2.23 -2.23
C PRO A 57 1.83 3.09 -2.80
N ASN A 58 2.75 2.45 -3.51
CA ASN A 58 3.70 3.15 -4.36
C ASN A 58 2.98 3.67 -5.60
N SER A 59 3.07 4.98 -5.87
CA SER A 59 2.41 5.62 -7.01
C SER A 59 2.93 5.10 -8.35
N GLU A 60 4.23 4.77 -8.46
CA GLU A 60 4.80 4.17 -9.66
C GLU A 60 4.24 2.78 -9.91
N ASN A 61 4.10 1.96 -8.85
CA ASN A 61 3.50 0.64 -8.97
C ASN A 61 2.03 0.72 -9.36
N LEU A 62 1.26 1.66 -8.76
CA LEU A 62 -0.13 1.90 -9.16
C LEU A 62 -0.25 2.27 -10.64
N SER A 63 0.66 3.06 -11.18
CA SER A 63 0.66 3.48 -12.59
C SER A 63 0.91 2.34 -13.58
N LYS A 64 1.47 1.21 -13.13
CA LYS A 64 1.72 0.02 -13.93
C LYS A 64 0.48 -0.87 -14.05
N ILE A 65 -0.54 -0.65 -13.21
CA ILE A 65 -1.78 -1.41 -13.23
C ILE A 65 -2.64 -0.97 -14.42
N LYS A 66 -2.93 -1.92 -15.30
CA LYS A 66 -3.71 -1.69 -16.53
C LYS A 66 -4.52 -2.94 -16.88
N PRO A 67 -5.54 -2.83 -17.76
CA PRO A 67 -6.31 -3.98 -18.21
C PRO A 67 -5.41 -5.12 -18.72
N GLY A 68 -5.77 -6.35 -18.35
CA GLY A 68 -5.01 -7.56 -18.64
C GLY A 68 -4.02 -7.98 -17.56
N ILE A 69 -3.88 -7.22 -16.46
CA ILE A 69 -2.94 -7.52 -15.37
C ILE A 69 -3.29 -8.84 -14.66
N ALA A 70 -2.28 -9.68 -14.43
CA ALA A 70 -2.45 -10.91 -13.68
C ALA A 70 -2.54 -10.65 -12.16
N LYS A 71 -3.18 -11.58 -11.43
CA LYS A 71 -3.25 -11.51 -9.96
C LYS A 71 -1.88 -11.50 -9.29
N ASP A 72 -0.94 -12.29 -9.79
CA ASP A 72 0.42 -12.35 -9.27
C ASP A 72 1.19 -11.03 -9.46
N GLU A 73 0.96 -10.35 -10.59
CA GLU A 73 1.52 -9.01 -10.83
C GLU A 73 0.92 -7.97 -9.88
N LEU A 74 -0.41 -8.05 -9.58
CA LEU A 74 -1.04 -7.19 -8.59
C LEU A 74 -0.42 -7.42 -7.20
N TYR A 75 -0.15 -8.67 -6.82
CA TYR A 75 0.55 -8.97 -5.57
C TYR A 75 1.92 -8.31 -5.51
N GLN A 76 2.68 -8.33 -6.60
CA GLN A 76 4.01 -7.70 -6.64
C GLN A 76 3.93 -6.17 -6.61
N LEU A 77 2.93 -5.58 -7.24
CA LEU A 77 2.79 -4.13 -7.36
C LEU A 77 2.16 -3.47 -6.12
N ILE A 78 1.08 -4.07 -5.61
CA ILE A 78 0.26 -3.47 -4.55
C ILE A 78 -0.10 -4.43 -3.40
N GLY A 79 0.55 -5.59 -3.32
CA GLY A 79 0.35 -6.54 -2.23
C GLY A 79 -0.99 -7.26 -2.27
N ARG A 80 -1.36 -7.84 -1.11
CA ARG A 80 -2.59 -8.65 -0.94
C ARG A 80 -3.83 -7.78 -0.84
N PRO A 81 -4.98 -8.25 -1.38
CA PRO A 81 -6.25 -7.59 -1.13
C PRO A 81 -6.62 -7.67 0.36
N HIS A 82 -7.32 -6.65 0.86
CA HIS A 82 -7.57 -6.50 2.30
C HIS A 82 -8.88 -7.14 2.78
N PHE A 83 -9.74 -7.62 1.87
CA PHE A 83 -11.05 -8.19 2.24
C PHE A 83 -11.18 -9.67 1.90
N SER A 84 -10.79 -10.10 0.73
CA SER A 84 -10.78 -11.50 0.31
C SER A 84 -9.73 -11.68 -0.77
N GLU A 85 -8.99 -12.77 -0.69
CA GLU A 85 -7.95 -13.14 -1.65
C GLU A 85 -8.19 -14.51 -2.30
N ALA A 86 -9.42 -14.98 -2.30
CA ALA A 86 -9.74 -16.24 -2.96
C ALA A 86 -9.25 -16.22 -4.42
N GLN A 87 -8.51 -17.24 -4.82
CA GLN A 87 -7.89 -17.32 -6.15
C GLN A 87 -8.91 -17.22 -7.29
N HIS A 88 -10.12 -17.76 -7.06
CA HIS A 88 -11.22 -17.73 -8.02
C HIS A 88 -12.17 -16.54 -7.80
N ALA A 89 -11.83 -15.58 -6.94
CA ALA A 89 -12.62 -14.35 -6.80
C ALA A 89 -12.57 -13.52 -8.07
N ARG A 90 -13.73 -13.02 -8.48
CA ARG A 90 -13.91 -12.16 -9.66
C ARG A 90 -13.70 -10.67 -9.33
N GLU A 91 -13.43 -10.36 -8.08
CA GLU A 91 -13.06 -9.02 -7.60
C GLU A 91 -12.08 -9.10 -6.45
N TRP A 92 -11.23 -8.09 -6.35
CA TRP A 92 -10.36 -7.85 -5.19
C TRP A 92 -10.50 -6.42 -4.72
N ASP A 93 -10.52 -6.25 -3.39
CA ASP A 93 -10.68 -4.97 -2.73
C ASP A 93 -9.49 -4.64 -1.84
N TYR A 94 -9.05 -3.39 -1.94
CA TYR A 94 -7.91 -2.86 -1.20
C TYR A 94 -8.30 -1.62 -0.40
N ILE A 95 -7.64 -1.40 0.73
CA ILE A 95 -7.66 -0.14 1.48
C ILE A 95 -6.33 0.56 1.20
N MET A 96 -6.39 1.68 0.48
CA MET A 96 -5.23 2.48 0.10
C MET A 96 -5.20 3.77 0.88
N LYS A 97 -4.05 4.15 1.41
CA LYS A 97 -3.84 5.38 2.18
C LYS A 97 -2.95 6.32 1.40
N PHE A 98 -3.31 7.60 1.38
CA PHE A 98 -2.54 8.63 0.70
C PHE A 98 -2.34 9.82 1.63
N TYR A 99 -1.12 10.33 1.70
CA TYR A 99 -0.88 11.60 2.38
C TYR A 99 -1.43 12.75 1.55
N GLN A 100 -2.13 13.65 2.23
CA GLN A 100 -2.60 14.92 1.68
C GLN A 100 -1.53 16.00 1.90
N PRO A 101 -1.61 17.15 1.19
CA PRO A 101 -0.69 18.26 1.40
C PRO A 101 -0.66 18.80 2.83
N ASP A 102 -1.78 18.69 3.57
CA ASP A 102 -1.92 19.10 4.96
C ASP A 102 -1.46 18.02 5.97
N ASN A 103 -0.78 16.98 5.50
CA ASN A 103 -0.36 15.83 6.31
C ASN A 103 -1.47 14.90 6.83
N SER A 104 -2.71 15.17 6.55
CA SER A 104 -3.78 14.22 6.82
C SER A 104 -3.63 12.97 5.94
N VAL A 105 -4.26 11.87 6.36
CA VAL A 105 -4.28 10.64 5.58
C VAL A 105 -5.65 10.46 4.98
N LYS A 106 -5.71 10.45 3.64
CA LYS A 106 -6.92 10.09 2.91
C LYS A 106 -6.98 8.56 2.75
N ILE A 107 -8.10 7.98 3.18
CA ILE A 107 -8.38 6.55 3.02
C ILE A 107 -9.22 6.35 1.76
N CYS A 108 -8.76 5.52 0.87
CA CYS A 108 -9.40 5.16 -0.38
C CYS A 108 -9.65 3.66 -0.43
N GLN A 109 -10.74 3.23 -1.01
CA GLN A 109 -10.91 1.85 -1.44
C GLN A 109 -10.57 1.74 -2.92
N TYR A 110 -9.84 0.70 -3.29
CA TYR A 110 -9.49 0.37 -4.65
C TYR A 110 -10.00 -1.02 -4.97
N LYS A 111 -10.76 -1.14 -6.05
CA LYS A 111 -11.37 -2.39 -6.50
C LYS A 111 -10.80 -2.78 -7.86
N VAL A 112 -10.50 -4.05 -8.02
CA VAL A 112 -10.12 -4.67 -9.30
C VAL A 112 -11.17 -5.71 -9.67
N ILE A 113 -11.74 -5.60 -10.86
CA ILE A 113 -12.68 -6.56 -11.44
C ILE A 113 -11.92 -7.46 -12.42
N PHE A 114 -12.12 -8.76 -12.30
CA PHE A 114 -11.42 -9.76 -13.11
C PHE A 114 -12.37 -10.41 -14.14
N ASP A 115 -11.80 -10.74 -15.30
CA ASP A 115 -12.45 -11.61 -16.30
C ASP A 115 -12.43 -13.10 -15.87
N THR A 116 -12.92 -13.99 -16.73
CA THR A 116 -12.94 -15.44 -16.46
C THR A 116 -11.55 -16.08 -16.40
N ASP A 117 -10.54 -15.44 -16.98
CA ASP A 117 -9.13 -15.87 -16.94
C ASP A 117 -8.36 -15.24 -15.78
N PHE A 118 -9.09 -14.57 -14.86
CA PHE A 118 -8.55 -13.89 -13.68
C PHE A 118 -7.55 -12.79 -14.01
N LYS A 119 -7.71 -12.11 -15.15
CA LYS A 119 -7.03 -10.89 -15.51
C LYS A 119 -7.84 -9.67 -15.07
N GLY A 120 -7.22 -8.71 -14.42
CA GLY A 120 -7.86 -7.45 -14.02
C GLY A 120 -8.20 -6.62 -15.24
N GLN A 121 -9.47 -6.27 -15.41
CA GLN A 121 -9.97 -5.53 -16.60
C GLN A 121 -10.45 -4.14 -16.23
N GLU A 122 -11.18 -3.99 -15.13
CA GLU A 122 -11.70 -2.70 -14.68
C GLU A 122 -11.26 -2.38 -13.27
N PHE A 123 -11.08 -1.09 -13.00
CA PHE A 123 -10.49 -0.56 -11.78
C PHE A 123 -11.31 0.61 -11.27
N TYR A 124 -11.71 0.53 -9.99
CA TYR A 124 -12.60 1.50 -9.39
C TYR A 124 -12.06 2.05 -8.09
N TRP A 125 -12.35 3.32 -7.83
CA TRP A 125 -11.97 4.02 -6.61
C TRP A 125 -13.19 4.49 -5.83
N LYS A 126 -13.10 4.44 -4.51
CA LYS A 126 -14.05 5.05 -3.60
C LYS A 126 -13.33 5.78 -2.46
N PRO A 127 -13.60 7.08 -2.23
CA PRO A 127 -14.43 7.95 -3.06
C PRO A 127 -13.86 8.20 -4.47
N ALA A 128 -14.65 8.79 -5.37
CA ALA A 128 -14.29 8.95 -6.79
C ALA A 128 -13.10 9.89 -7.03
N ASP A 129 -12.76 10.75 -6.05
CA ASP A 129 -11.59 11.62 -6.09
C ASP A 129 -10.32 10.95 -5.53
N CYS A 130 -10.29 9.63 -5.47
CA CYS A 130 -9.13 8.80 -5.22
C CYS A 130 -8.51 8.25 -6.53
N PRO A 131 -7.18 8.08 -6.55
CA PRO A 131 -6.21 8.61 -5.59
C PRO A 131 -6.21 10.14 -5.63
N PRO A 132 -5.86 10.82 -4.53
CA PRO A 132 -5.73 12.27 -4.55
C PRO A 132 -4.78 12.65 -5.68
N GLN A 133 -5.23 13.49 -6.60
CA GLN A 133 -4.37 13.95 -7.68
C GLN A 133 -3.22 14.73 -7.05
N ARG A 134 -2.02 14.18 -7.18
CA ARG A 134 -0.83 14.97 -6.94
C ARG A 134 -0.91 16.15 -7.92
N ALA A 135 -0.92 17.37 -7.42
CA ALA A 135 -0.79 18.53 -8.31
C ALA A 135 0.44 18.29 -9.18
N VAL A 136 0.19 17.91 -10.43
CA VAL A 136 1.27 17.85 -11.44
C VAL A 136 1.61 19.30 -11.63
N ALA A 137 2.75 19.74 -11.09
CA ALA A 137 3.29 21.03 -11.43
C ALA A 137 3.30 21.10 -12.96
N ALA A 138 2.62 22.11 -13.51
CA ALA A 138 2.63 22.35 -14.95
C ALA A 138 4.07 22.30 -15.46
N PRO A 139 4.36 21.70 -16.64
CA PRO A 139 5.71 21.68 -17.16
C PRO A 139 6.20 23.12 -17.24
N ALA A 140 7.23 23.41 -16.47
CA ALA A 140 7.88 24.72 -16.53
C ALA A 140 8.34 25.01 -17.97
N PRO A 141 8.19 26.25 -18.49
CA PRO A 141 8.72 26.60 -19.80
C PRO A 141 10.21 26.28 -19.85
N ALA A 142 10.66 25.74 -20.99
CA ALA A 142 12.05 25.31 -21.17
C ALA A 142 13.03 26.40 -20.73
N PRO A 143 13.99 26.10 -19.82
CA PRO A 143 14.87 27.11 -19.29
C PRO A 143 15.87 27.55 -20.33
N VAL A 144 16.02 28.86 -20.42
CA VAL A 144 17.20 29.49 -21.02
C VAL A 144 18.42 29.01 -20.21
N VAL A 145 19.41 28.41 -20.87
CA VAL A 145 20.57 27.79 -20.23
C VAL A 145 21.42 28.86 -19.54
N ALA A 146 21.09 29.18 -18.29
CA ALA A 146 22.07 29.69 -17.34
C ALA A 146 22.73 28.45 -16.71
N VAL A 147 24.03 28.37 -16.67
CA VAL A 147 24.80 27.32 -16.01
C VAL A 147 24.42 27.34 -14.52
N ALA A 148 23.43 26.53 -14.15
CA ALA A 148 22.99 26.41 -12.76
C ALA A 148 24.10 25.73 -11.94
N PRO A 149 24.34 26.14 -10.68
CA PRO A 149 25.28 25.46 -9.80
C PRO A 149 24.90 23.98 -9.70
N ALA A 150 25.92 23.11 -9.66
CA ALA A 150 25.68 21.65 -9.60
C ALA A 150 24.79 21.29 -8.42
N PRO A 151 23.78 20.41 -8.62
CA PRO A 151 22.89 20.01 -7.54
C PRO A 151 23.67 19.29 -6.44
N ILE A 152 23.31 19.57 -5.18
CA ILE A 152 23.79 18.76 -4.04
C ILE A 152 23.07 17.41 -4.11
N LYS A 153 23.85 16.33 -4.12
CA LYS A 153 23.32 14.96 -4.05
C LYS A 153 23.91 14.27 -2.84
N GLU A 154 23.07 13.77 -1.97
CA GLU A 154 23.50 13.08 -0.77
C GLU A 154 22.62 11.82 -0.56
N ARG A 155 23.26 10.73 -0.10
CA ARG A 155 22.55 9.53 0.37
C ARG A 155 22.87 9.29 1.82
N ILE A 156 21.82 9.13 2.63
CA ILE A 156 21.90 8.80 4.04
C ILE A 156 21.25 7.42 4.23
N ASN A 157 21.90 6.53 4.98
CA ASN A 157 21.35 5.22 5.33
C ASN A 157 21.17 5.14 6.84
N LEU A 158 19.95 4.88 7.27
CA LEU A 158 19.56 4.68 8.66
C LEU A 158 19.30 3.19 8.88
N GLY A 159 19.90 2.59 9.91
CA GLY A 159 19.65 1.20 10.24
C GLY A 159 18.19 0.99 10.69
N ALA A 160 17.45 0.09 10.07
CA ALA A 160 16.07 -0.15 10.49
C ALA A 160 15.96 -0.69 11.92
N ASP A 161 16.98 -1.42 12.37
CA ASP A 161 17.05 -1.98 13.73
C ASP A 161 17.38 -0.90 14.79
N ALA A 162 17.94 0.26 14.38
CA ALA A 162 18.11 1.44 15.21
C ALA A 162 16.86 2.32 15.23
N LEU A 163 16.07 2.28 14.15
CA LEU A 163 14.85 3.08 14.02
C LEU A 163 13.64 2.44 14.68
N PHE A 164 13.50 1.11 14.61
CA PHE A 164 12.29 0.39 14.99
C PHE A 164 12.60 -0.83 15.83
N GLU A 165 11.69 -1.19 16.72
CA GLU A 165 11.66 -2.52 17.32
C GLU A 165 11.60 -3.61 16.23
N PHE A 166 12.09 -4.80 16.57
CA PHE A 166 12.10 -5.93 15.66
C PHE A 166 10.69 -6.18 15.05
N ASP A 167 10.66 -6.28 13.74
CA ASP A 167 9.44 -6.58 12.98
C ASP A 167 8.32 -5.53 13.11
N LYS A 168 8.69 -4.30 13.53
CA LYS A 168 7.75 -3.18 13.69
C LYS A 168 8.00 -2.07 12.68
N TRP A 169 6.98 -1.23 12.54
CA TRP A 169 6.96 -0.07 11.64
C TRP A 169 6.14 1.10 12.20
N GLN A 170 5.29 0.86 13.21
CA GLN A 170 4.39 1.88 13.75
C GLN A 170 5.16 3.01 14.42
N PRO A 171 4.64 4.26 14.43
CA PRO A 171 5.29 5.38 15.12
C PRO A 171 5.56 5.13 16.60
N GLY A 172 4.68 4.36 17.27
CA GLY A 172 4.84 3.99 18.69
C GLY A 172 5.95 2.98 18.96
N SER A 173 6.41 2.25 17.93
CA SER A 173 7.51 1.29 18.03
C SER A 173 8.86 1.84 17.56
N MET A 174 8.94 3.15 17.31
CA MET A 174 10.21 3.81 17.01
C MET A 174 11.05 3.95 18.27
N LEU A 175 12.30 3.54 18.18
CA LEU A 175 13.27 3.62 19.28
C LEU A 175 13.70 5.07 19.54
N LEU A 176 14.10 5.36 20.77
CA LEU A 176 14.54 6.71 21.17
C LEU A 176 15.75 7.17 20.37
N GLU A 177 16.72 6.28 20.18
CA GLU A 177 17.93 6.56 19.39
C GLU A 177 17.58 6.90 17.93
N GLY A 178 16.70 6.13 17.32
CA GLY A 178 16.24 6.38 15.96
C GLY A 178 15.47 7.70 15.82
N LYS A 179 14.68 8.08 16.82
CA LYS A 179 14.01 9.40 16.85
C LYS A 179 15.01 10.54 16.93
N ALA A 180 16.04 10.42 17.80
CA ALA A 180 17.10 11.43 17.92
C ALA A 180 17.85 11.61 16.59
N GLU A 181 18.19 10.51 15.90
CA GLU A 181 18.82 10.55 14.58
C GLU A 181 17.93 11.23 13.53
N LEU A 182 16.63 10.97 13.57
CA LEU A 182 15.66 11.62 12.67
C LEU A 182 15.43 13.10 13.02
N ASP A 183 15.53 13.51 14.29
CA ASP A 183 15.44 14.90 14.70
C ASP A 183 16.63 15.73 14.14
N GLU A 184 17.84 15.21 14.25
CA GLU A 184 19.05 15.83 13.65
C GLU A 184 18.91 15.91 12.12
N LEU A 185 18.45 14.82 11.51
CA LEU A 185 18.21 14.77 10.08
C LEU A 185 17.17 15.81 9.62
N ALA A 186 16.08 15.96 10.37
CA ALA A 186 15.02 16.93 10.07
C ALA A 186 15.55 18.36 10.07
N VAL A 187 16.44 18.71 11.01
CA VAL A 187 17.12 20.03 11.03
C VAL A 187 17.91 20.23 9.74
N LYS A 188 18.71 19.26 9.34
CA LYS A 188 19.52 19.30 8.11
C LYS A 188 18.65 19.42 6.85
N LEU A 189 17.55 18.66 6.78
CA LEU A 189 16.64 18.69 5.62
C LEU A 189 15.96 20.05 5.46
N ARG A 190 15.54 20.69 6.56
CA ARG A 190 14.99 22.05 6.52
C ARG A 190 16.03 23.07 6.02
N GLN A 191 17.28 22.96 6.47
CA GLN A 191 18.36 23.81 5.96
C GLN A 191 18.56 23.62 4.44
N TYR A 192 18.41 22.39 3.94
CA TYR A 192 18.48 22.14 2.50
C TYR A 192 17.30 22.76 1.74
N GLN A 193 16.11 22.76 2.32
CA GLN A 193 14.94 23.42 1.73
C GLN A 193 15.10 24.94 1.64
N ASP A 194 15.83 25.54 2.58
CA ASP A 194 16.19 26.98 2.53
C ASP A 194 17.19 27.31 1.42
N LEU A 195 17.96 26.33 0.94
CA LEU A 195 18.96 26.51 -0.12
C LEU A 195 18.38 26.42 -1.54
N GLY A 196 17.23 25.80 -1.73
CA GLY A 196 16.61 25.63 -3.05
C GLY A 196 15.59 24.49 -3.12
N GLU A 197 15.15 24.15 -4.35
CA GLU A 197 14.21 23.05 -4.57
C GLU A 197 14.84 21.73 -4.08
N THR A 198 14.23 21.15 -3.05
CA THR A 198 14.73 19.92 -2.43
C THR A 198 13.80 18.76 -2.77
N ARG A 199 14.40 17.64 -3.20
CA ARG A 199 13.72 16.36 -3.44
C ARG A 199 14.34 15.28 -2.56
N ILE A 200 13.52 14.58 -1.81
CA ILE A 200 13.92 13.54 -0.87
C ILE A 200 13.17 12.26 -1.24
N VAL A 201 13.90 11.21 -1.54
CA VAL A 201 13.32 9.88 -1.76
C VAL A 201 13.72 9.00 -0.59
N ILE A 202 12.75 8.63 0.24
CA ILE A 202 12.92 7.69 1.36
C ILE A 202 12.61 6.29 0.86
N THR A 203 13.57 5.39 0.90
CA THR A 203 13.39 3.99 0.48
C THR A 203 13.60 3.06 1.66
N GLY A 204 12.55 2.27 2.00
CA GLY A 204 12.68 1.20 2.97
C GLY A 204 13.22 -0.08 2.33
N HIS A 205 14.07 -0.79 3.05
CA HIS A 205 14.68 -2.05 2.62
C HIS A 205 14.57 -3.10 3.72
N THR A 206 14.46 -4.36 3.32
CA THR A 206 14.55 -5.53 4.20
C THR A 206 15.73 -6.40 3.80
N ASP A 207 16.07 -7.35 4.63
CA ASP A 207 16.92 -8.45 4.23
C ASP A 207 16.12 -9.51 3.42
N ARG A 208 16.81 -10.58 3.01
CA ARG A 208 16.22 -11.64 2.17
C ARG A 208 15.28 -12.60 2.92
N LYS A 209 15.18 -12.50 4.25
CA LYS A 209 14.32 -13.39 5.05
C LYS A 209 12.86 -12.98 4.96
N GLY A 210 11.97 -13.97 4.87
CA GLY A 210 10.54 -13.74 4.67
C GLY A 210 10.13 -13.74 3.19
N ASP A 211 8.83 -13.71 2.96
CA ASP A 211 8.29 -13.66 1.60
C ASP A 211 8.40 -12.25 0.99
N ASP A 212 8.32 -12.19 -0.33
CA ASP A 212 8.53 -10.96 -1.08
C ASP A 212 7.50 -9.88 -0.75
N MET A 213 6.26 -10.31 -0.59
CA MET A 213 5.15 -9.40 -0.33
C MET A 213 5.20 -8.82 1.07
N TYR A 214 5.49 -9.66 2.06
CA TYR A 214 5.70 -9.23 3.44
C TYR A 214 6.82 -8.19 3.50
N ASN A 215 7.96 -8.48 2.88
CA ASN A 215 9.12 -7.59 2.84
C ASN A 215 8.81 -6.27 2.12
N MET A 216 8.10 -6.34 1.00
CA MET A 216 7.66 -5.14 0.27
C MET A 216 6.76 -4.27 1.15
N ASN A 217 5.78 -4.86 1.80
CA ASN A 217 4.84 -4.13 2.66
C ASN A 217 5.55 -3.54 3.90
N LEU A 218 6.38 -4.33 4.61
CA LEU A 218 7.11 -3.86 5.78
C LEU A 218 8.04 -2.69 5.43
N SER A 219 8.77 -2.80 4.32
CA SER A 219 9.67 -1.74 3.87
C SER A 219 8.93 -0.46 3.49
N GLN A 220 7.78 -0.59 2.82
CA GLN A 220 6.92 0.56 2.48
C GLN A 220 6.39 1.25 3.74
N LEU A 221 5.89 0.50 4.70
CA LEU A 221 5.36 1.05 5.95
C LEU A 221 6.44 1.76 6.77
N ARG A 222 7.66 1.21 6.83
CA ARG A 222 8.79 1.86 7.50
C ARG A 222 9.18 3.17 6.83
N ALA A 223 9.29 3.20 5.51
CA ALA A 223 9.56 4.43 4.76
C ALA A 223 8.48 5.49 5.00
N GLN A 224 7.21 5.10 5.06
CA GLN A 224 6.11 6.01 5.34
C GLN A 224 6.14 6.55 6.78
N THR A 225 6.51 5.71 7.76
CA THR A 225 6.64 6.17 9.15
C THR A 225 7.76 7.18 9.29
N VAL A 226 8.92 6.95 8.65
CA VAL A 226 10.03 7.92 8.64
C VAL A 226 9.59 9.21 7.95
N ARG A 227 8.89 9.13 6.81
CA ARG A 227 8.32 10.31 6.15
C ARG A 227 7.41 11.10 7.09
N ALA A 228 6.44 10.44 7.70
CA ALA A 228 5.50 11.08 8.61
C ALA A 228 6.23 11.75 9.78
N TYR A 229 7.25 11.11 10.33
CA TYR A 229 8.06 11.68 11.40
C TYR A 229 8.77 12.96 10.96
N LEU A 230 9.49 12.93 9.83
CA LEU A 230 10.21 14.10 9.30
C LEU A 230 9.28 15.27 8.97
N VAL A 231 8.10 14.97 8.45
CA VAL A 231 7.09 15.99 8.18
C VAL A 231 6.57 16.60 9.48
N ASN A 232 6.32 15.82 10.53
CA ASN A 232 5.96 16.32 11.85
C ASN A 232 7.07 17.18 12.48
N GLN A 233 8.32 16.96 12.07
CA GLN A 233 9.47 17.81 12.44
C GLN A 233 9.66 19.02 11.51
N GLY A 234 8.69 19.31 10.66
CA GLY A 234 8.64 20.52 9.84
C GLY A 234 9.32 20.44 8.48
N VAL A 235 9.68 19.24 8.00
CA VAL A 235 10.15 19.06 6.62
C VAL A 235 8.95 19.10 5.67
N ASP A 236 9.05 19.86 4.56
CA ASP A 236 7.97 20.03 3.59
C ASP A 236 7.52 18.67 3.03
N PRO A 237 6.25 18.28 3.22
CA PRO A 237 5.69 17.03 2.70
C PRO A 237 5.75 16.91 1.17
N ALA A 238 5.73 18.04 0.45
CA ALA A 238 5.78 18.03 -1.01
C ALA A 238 7.17 17.64 -1.55
N SER A 239 8.23 17.83 -0.74
CA SER A 239 9.59 17.46 -1.10
C SER A 239 9.89 15.97 -0.90
N ILE A 240 9.05 15.21 -0.18
CA ILE A 240 9.36 13.84 0.26
C ILE A 240 8.49 12.80 -0.44
N LEU A 241 9.15 11.86 -1.13
CA LEU A 241 8.56 10.61 -1.61
C LEU A 241 9.00 9.45 -0.69
N ALA A 242 8.11 8.53 -0.33
CA ALA A 242 8.45 7.34 0.44
C ALA A 242 8.03 6.07 -0.31
N VAL A 243 8.95 5.15 -0.49
CA VAL A 243 8.78 3.91 -1.25
C VAL A 243 9.36 2.71 -0.51
N GLY A 244 8.78 1.53 -0.72
CA GLY A 244 9.34 0.26 -0.28
C GLY A 244 10.09 -0.41 -1.42
N ALA A 245 11.24 -0.97 -1.14
CA ALA A 245 12.02 -1.80 -2.06
C ALA A 245 12.07 -3.27 -1.64
N GLY A 246 11.49 -3.61 -0.48
CA GLY A 246 11.58 -4.97 0.05
C GLY A 246 13.02 -5.45 0.10
N LYS A 247 13.27 -6.68 -0.35
CA LYS A 247 14.59 -7.30 -0.42
C LYS A 247 15.31 -7.14 -1.77
N SER A 248 14.76 -6.34 -2.70
CA SER A 248 15.26 -6.26 -4.09
C SER A 248 16.57 -5.49 -4.26
N GLN A 249 17.00 -4.73 -3.24
CA GLN A 249 18.19 -3.89 -3.29
C GLN A 249 19.14 -4.17 -2.12
N PRO A 250 19.76 -5.36 -2.05
CA PRO A 250 20.71 -5.67 -1.01
C PRO A 250 21.99 -4.84 -1.16
N VAL A 251 22.57 -4.41 -0.03
CA VAL A 251 23.91 -3.77 0.03
C VAL A 251 24.96 -4.74 0.58
N LYS A 252 24.51 -5.86 1.13
CA LYS A 252 25.38 -6.92 1.65
C LYS A 252 24.89 -8.28 1.22
N GLU A 253 25.76 -9.02 0.51
CA GLU A 253 25.56 -10.42 0.21
C GLU A 253 26.13 -11.30 1.33
N CYS A 254 25.36 -12.31 1.74
CA CYS A 254 25.71 -13.23 2.81
C CYS A 254 25.53 -14.67 2.34
N SER A 255 26.45 -15.56 2.76
CA SER A 255 26.32 -16.98 2.47
C SER A 255 25.03 -17.54 3.08
N THR A 256 24.43 -18.51 2.38
CA THR A 256 23.22 -19.22 2.85
C THR A 256 23.54 -20.32 3.87
N ASN A 257 24.81 -20.66 4.03
CA ASN A 257 25.28 -21.75 4.90
C ASN A 257 25.80 -21.26 6.26
N LEU A 258 25.56 -19.99 6.60
CA LEU A 258 25.95 -19.45 7.91
C LEU A 258 25.06 -19.99 9.02
N PRO A 259 25.61 -20.20 10.23
CA PRO A 259 24.80 -20.38 11.43
C PRO A 259 23.80 -19.23 11.57
N ARG A 260 22.59 -19.53 12.09
CA ARG A 260 21.46 -18.58 12.11
C ARG A 260 21.84 -17.19 12.64
N GLN A 261 22.57 -17.10 13.75
CA GLN A 261 22.95 -15.80 14.32
C GLN A 261 23.91 -15.04 13.40
N GLN A 262 24.92 -15.72 12.86
CA GLN A 262 25.88 -15.11 11.94
C GLN A 262 25.21 -14.64 10.64
N GLU A 263 24.17 -15.36 10.16
CA GLU A 263 23.40 -14.92 9.02
C GLU A 263 22.60 -13.65 9.33
N ILE A 264 21.96 -13.58 10.52
CA ILE A 264 21.21 -12.41 10.98
C ILE A 264 22.12 -11.18 11.07
N ASP A 265 23.30 -11.34 11.66
CA ASP A 265 24.28 -10.27 11.83
C ASP A 265 24.85 -9.82 10.47
N CYS A 266 25.16 -10.76 9.59
CA CYS A 266 25.65 -10.46 8.25
C CYS A 266 24.61 -9.69 7.42
N LEU A 267 23.33 -10.03 7.54
CA LEU A 267 22.22 -9.42 6.79
C LEU A 267 21.77 -8.05 7.35
N GLN A 268 22.22 -7.68 8.54
CA GLN A 268 21.82 -6.46 9.23
C GLN A 268 21.91 -5.19 8.37
N PRO A 269 22.97 -4.94 7.56
CA PRO A 269 23.06 -3.75 6.72
C PRO A 269 21.97 -3.64 5.64
N ASN A 270 21.31 -4.75 5.29
CA ASN A 270 20.20 -4.74 4.33
C ASN A 270 18.90 -4.22 4.95
N ARG A 271 18.74 -4.35 6.27
CA ARG A 271 17.62 -3.80 7.02
C ARG A 271 17.88 -2.33 7.31
N ARG A 272 17.47 -1.46 6.39
CA ARG A 272 17.73 -0.02 6.44
C ARG A 272 16.60 0.80 5.85
N VAL A 273 16.62 2.10 6.13
CA VAL A 273 15.90 3.13 5.40
C VAL A 273 16.93 4.07 4.78
N SER A 274 16.94 4.19 3.46
CA SER A 274 17.82 5.13 2.76
C SER A 274 17.08 6.40 2.37
N LEU A 275 17.75 7.54 2.43
CA LEU A 275 17.26 8.82 1.94
C LEU A 275 18.19 9.31 0.83
N ASP A 276 17.66 9.45 -0.38
CA ASP A 276 18.32 10.09 -1.50
C ASP A 276 17.84 11.54 -1.58
N ILE A 277 18.74 12.48 -1.34
CA ILE A 277 18.47 13.91 -1.26
C ILE A 277 19.09 14.59 -2.46
N THR A 278 18.30 15.41 -3.16
CA THR A 278 18.78 16.27 -4.27
C THR A 278 18.32 17.69 -3.99
N VAL A 279 19.25 18.65 -3.97
CA VAL A 279 18.97 20.08 -3.82
C VAL A 279 19.42 20.80 -5.09
N ILE A 280 18.50 21.50 -5.73
CA ILE A 280 18.72 22.33 -6.91
C ILE A 280 18.69 23.78 -6.44
N LYS A 281 19.84 24.46 -6.52
CA LYS A 281 20.01 25.86 -6.10
C LYS A 281 19.55 26.83 -7.18
#